data_98ef0849a34a248ae71dfe314bd8141e
#
_entry.id   98ef0849a34a248ae71dfe314bd8141e
#
_cell.length_a   1.000
_cell.length_b   1.000
_cell.length_c   1.000
_cell.angle_alpha   90.00
_cell.angle_beta   90.00
_cell.angle_gamma   90.00
#
_symmetry.space_group_name_H-M   'P 1'
#
loop_
_entity.id
_entity.type
_entity.pdbx_description
1 polymer ?
#
loop_
_entity_poly.entity_id
_entity_poly.type
_entity_poly.pdbx_seq_one_letter_code
_entity_poly.pdbx_strand_id
1 'polypeptide(L)'
;MTSQPAPRNKTITLTPEETDKYAARAITLSAKTKTKDILDKTIWQDTFEALKFLPADFADLVVVDPPYNLTKKFGTKEFKSMDWNAYKKWMDKWLAEVFISLKPNGTLYICSDWNTSIAIPEIAGKYFLLKNRITWEREKGRSSGNNWKNCMEDIWFFTKSAEYTFNLDAVKLKRPVLAPYKDDNGVPKDWQEEDDDSGAKFRLTAPSNLWTDISIPFWSMAENTPHPTQKPEKLIAKLILASSNEGDVVFDPFLGSGTTSVTAKKLGRHFVGIEREKEYVALAEKRLEKAETDKSIQGYEDGVFKLRHDK
;
A
#
# COMPACT_ATOMS: atom_id res chain seq x y z
N MET A 1 24.95 -2.39 -25.62
CA MET A 1 25.60 -1.42 -24.73
C MET A 1 24.57 -0.93 -23.74
N THR A 2 24.58 -1.43 -22.52
CA THR A 2 23.70 -0.95 -21.44
C THR A 2 24.28 0.38 -20.97
N SER A 3 23.61 1.50 -21.32
CA SER A 3 23.97 2.82 -20.82
C SER A 3 23.88 2.81 -19.29
N GLN A 4 24.91 3.25 -18.61
CA GLN A 4 24.86 3.44 -17.17
C GLN A 4 23.67 4.37 -16.81
N PRO A 5 22.89 4.02 -15.78
CA PRO A 5 21.79 4.88 -15.35
C PRO A 5 22.31 6.27 -14.96
N ALA A 6 21.49 7.30 -15.22
CA ALA A 6 21.83 8.68 -14.84
C ALA A 6 22.17 8.75 -13.33
N PRO A 7 23.13 9.64 -12.90
CA PRO A 7 23.63 9.68 -11.52
C PRO A 7 22.54 9.84 -10.43
N ARG A 8 21.37 10.40 -10.78
CA ARG A 8 20.22 10.55 -9.86
C ARG A 8 19.23 9.39 -9.89
N ASN A 9 19.47 8.36 -10.72
CA ASN A 9 18.56 7.21 -10.81
C ASN A 9 18.78 6.29 -9.61
N LYS A 10 17.77 6.20 -8.73
CA LYS A 10 17.77 5.38 -7.53
C LYS A 10 16.93 4.09 -7.69
N THR A 11 16.43 3.81 -8.90
CA THR A 11 15.60 2.63 -9.17
C THR A 11 16.31 1.35 -8.73
N ILE A 12 15.66 0.58 -7.88
CA ILE A 12 16.15 -0.73 -7.42
C ILE A 12 15.96 -1.72 -8.57
N THR A 13 17.05 -2.23 -9.09
CA THR A 13 17.08 -3.26 -10.14
C THR A 13 17.76 -4.52 -9.62
N LEU A 14 17.63 -5.61 -10.35
CA LEU A 14 18.23 -6.91 -10.05
C LEU A 14 19.09 -7.38 -11.21
N THR A 15 20.24 -7.99 -10.91
CA THR A 15 20.93 -8.87 -11.86
C THR A 15 20.27 -10.26 -11.87
N PRO A 16 20.54 -11.12 -12.86
CA PRO A 16 20.06 -12.51 -12.85
C PRO A 16 20.46 -13.26 -11.56
N GLU A 17 21.70 -13.09 -11.12
CA GLU A 17 22.23 -13.72 -9.90
C GLU A 17 21.54 -13.20 -8.64
N GLU A 18 21.28 -11.89 -8.57
CA GLU A 18 20.49 -11.29 -7.49
C GLU A 18 19.06 -11.79 -7.49
N THR A 19 18.46 -11.98 -8.67
CA THR A 19 17.08 -12.50 -8.79
C THR A 19 17.00 -13.90 -8.18
N ASP A 20 17.94 -14.78 -8.47
CA ASP A 20 17.99 -16.12 -7.89
C ASP A 20 18.25 -16.08 -6.37
N LYS A 21 19.22 -15.28 -5.95
CA LYS A 21 19.58 -15.11 -4.53
C LYS A 21 18.41 -14.64 -3.69
N TYR A 22 17.70 -13.59 -4.14
CA TYR A 22 16.61 -13.01 -3.35
C TYR A 22 15.33 -13.84 -3.44
N ALA A 23 14.99 -14.41 -4.59
CA ALA A 23 13.83 -15.29 -4.73
C ALA A 23 13.94 -16.54 -3.85
N ALA A 24 15.17 -17.05 -3.61
CA ALA A 24 15.41 -18.20 -2.73
C ALA A 24 15.10 -17.94 -1.25
N ARG A 25 14.87 -16.70 -0.83
CA ARG A 25 14.46 -16.37 0.55
C ARG A 25 12.97 -16.56 0.80
N ALA A 26 12.18 -16.55 -0.27
CA ALA A 26 10.74 -16.77 -0.17
C ALA A 26 10.43 -18.24 0.12
N ILE A 27 9.28 -18.47 0.75
CA ILE A 27 8.79 -19.81 1.05
C ILE A 27 7.69 -20.21 0.06
N THR A 28 7.42 -21.52 -0.01
CA THR A 28 6.27 -22.09 -0.73
C THR A 28 5.49 -22.96 0.24
N LEU A 29 4.16 -22.88 0.18
CA LEU A 29 3.27 -23.63 1.05
C LEU A 29 2.75 -24.89 0.35
N SER A 30 2.79 -26.04 1.02
CA SER A 30 2.28 -27.32 0.53
C SER A 30 1.26 -27.97 1.46
N ALA A 31 1.07 -27.41 2.66
CA ALA A 31 0.13 -27.88 3.67
C ALA A 31 -0.35 -26.72 4.54
N LYS A 32 -1.44 -26.95 5.31
CA LYS A 32 -1.93 -25.97 6.30
C LYS A 32 -0.81 -25.52 7.25
N THR A 33 -0.67 -24.22 7.42
CA THR A 33 0.37 -23.57 8.21
C THR A 33 -0.20 -22.99 9.50
N LYS A 34 0.69 -22.66 10.45
CA LYS A 34 0.37 -21.85 11.63
C LYS A 34 0.87 -20.42 11.39
N THR A 35 0.27 -19.45 12.05
CA THR A 35 0.65 -18.04 11.92
C THR A 35 2.15 -17.82 12.09
N LYS A 36 2.78 -18.42 13.12
CA LYS A 36 4.22 -18.28 13.38
C LYS A 36 5.15 -18.74 12.23
N ASP A 37 4.65 -19.62 11.36
CA ASP A 37 5.46 -20.19 10.29
C ASP A 37 5.49 -19.31 9.04
N ILE A 38 4.55 -18.35 8.96
CA ILE A 38 4.40 -17.40 7.84
C ILE A 38 4.70 -15.95 8.18
N LEU A 39 4.88 -15.60 9.47
CA LEU A 39 5.23 -14.24 9.87
C LEU A 39 6.57 -13.81 9.26
N ASP A 40 6.59 -12.60 8.75
CA ASP A 40 7.74 -11.97 8.09
C ASP A 40 8.26 -12.77 6.89
N LYS A 41 7.32 -13.37 6.14
CA LYS A 41 7.64 -14.16 4.95
C LYS A 41 6.96 -13.62 3.71
N THR A 42 7.72 -13.67 2.60
CA THR A 42 7.18 -13.63 1.25
C THR A 42 6.88 -15.06 0.81
N ILE A 43 5.69 -15.31 0.29
CA ILE A 43 5.26 -16.60 -0.23
C ILE A 43 5.32 -16.53 -1.74
N TRP A 44 6.23 -17.28 -2.35
CA TRP A 44 6.36 -17.37 -3.80
C TRP A 44 5.43 -18.42 -4.37
N GLN A 45 4.19 -18.03 -4.68
CA GLN A 45 3.14 -18.92 -5.12
C GLN A 45 1.99 -18.15 -5.78
N ASP A 46 1.14 -18.83 -6.54
CA ASP A 46 -0.13 -18.26 -6.97
C ASP A 46 -1.03 -18.00 -5.76
N THR A 47 -1.69 -16.85 -5.74
CA THR A 47 -2.52 -16.41 -4.61
C THR A 47 -3.59 -17.42 -4.24
N PHE A 48 -4.34 -17.95 -5.23
CA PHE A 48 -5.42 -18.91 -4.97
C PHE A 48 -4.91 -20.26 -4.44
N GLU A 49 -3.68 -20.63 -4.78
CA GLU A 49 -3.05 -21.83 -4.23
C GLU A 49 -2.55 -21.59 -2.81
N ALA A 50 -1.89 -20.46 -2.56
CA ALA A 50 -1.34 -20.14 -1.25
C ALA A 50 -2.44 -19.94 -0.19
N LEU A 51 -3.52 -19.22 -0.53
CA LEU A 51 -4.64 -18.94 0.39
C LEU A 51 -5.24 -20.22 1.00
N LYS A 52 -5.24 -21.33 0.27
CA LYS A 52 -5.73 -22.63 0.77
C LYS A 52 -4.97 -23.13 2.01
N PHE A 53 -3.74 -22.69 2.20
CA PHE A 53 -2.83 -23.17 3.26
C PHE A 53 -2.69 -22.20 4.42
N LEU A 54 -3.16 -20.96 4.28
CA LEU A 54 -3.07 -19.97 5.34
C LEU A 54 -3.99 -20.31 6.53
N PRO A 55 -3.60 -19.90 7.74
CA PRO A 55 -4.46 -20.01 8.92
C PRO A 55 -5.63 -19.01 8.84
N ALA A 56 -6.69 -19.27 9.59
CA ALA A 56 -7.76 -18.30 9.82
C ALA A 56 -7.32 -17.23 10.84
N ASP A 57 -7.96 -16.05 10.78
CA ASP A 57 -7.88 -14.97 11.78
C ASP A 57 -6.45 -14.59 12.19
N PHE A 58 -5.50 -14.55 11.22
CA PHE A 58 -4.10 -14.21 11.51
C PHE A 58 -3.76 -12.74 11.25
N ALA A 59 -4.43 -12.11 10.30
CA ALA A 59 -4.12 -10.75 9.86
C ALA A 59 -4.96 -9.70 10.60
N ASP A 60 -4.32 -8.63 11.07
CA ASP A 60 -4.98 -7.46 11.65
C ASP A 60 -5.41 -6.49 10.54
N LEU A 61 -4.58 -6.36 9.52
CA LEU A 61 -4.79 -5.50 8.36
C LEU A 61 -4.49 -6.25 7.07
N VAL A 62 -5.39 -6.14 6.11
CA VAL A 62 -5.16 -6.59 4.73
C VAL A 62 -5.16 -5.38 3.80
N VAL A 63 -4.12 -5.25 2.99
CA VAL A 63 -4.02 -4.24 1.93
C VAL A 63 -3.87 -4.97 0.61
N VAL A 64 -4.78 -4.71 -0.33
CA VAL A 64 -4.86 -5.44 -1.59
C VAL A 64 -4.79 -4.46 -2.76
N ASP A 65 -3.82 -4.67 -3.64
CA ASP A 65 -3.76 -4.05 -4.97
C ASP A 65 -3.92 -5.12 -6.06
N PRO A 66 -5.14 -5.64 -6.26
CA PRO A 66 -5.36 -6.77 -7.14
C PRO A 66 -5.21 -6.35 -8.61
N PRO A 67 -4.99 -7.29 -9.54
CA PRO A 67 -5.11 -6.97 -10.97
C PRO A 67 -6.46 -6.34 -11.29
N TYR A 68 -6.45 -5.12 -11.81
CA TYR A 68 -7.67 -4.45 -12.30
C TYR A 68 -8.18 -5.15 -13.55
N ASN A 69 -9.46 -4.99 -13.89
CA ASN A 69 -10.03 -5.64 -15.07
C ASN A 69 -9.53 -5.02 -16.40
N LEU A 70 -8.22 -4.98 -16.54
CA LEU A 70 -7.49 -4.46 -17.70
C LEU A 70 -6.52 -5.51 -18.21
N THR A 71 -6.38 -5.64 -19.52
CA THR A 71 -5.31 -6.49 -20.09
C THR A 71 -3.97 -5.84 -19.82
N LYS A 72 -3.15 -6.47 -18.97
CA LYS A 72 -1.85 -5.97 -18.58
C LYS A 72 -0.85 -7.08 -18.30
N LYS A 73 0.37 -6.87 -18.77
CA LYS A 73 1.49 -7.78 -18.54
C LYS A 73 2.16 -7.47 -17.19
N PHE A 74 2.38 -8.52 -16.40
CA PHE A 74 3.12 -8.50 -15.13
C PHE A 74 4.24 -9.54 -15.22
N GLY A 75 5.49 -9.10 -15.30
CA GLY A 75 6.62 -10.00 -15.50
C GLY A 75 6.44 -10.90 -16.71
N THR A 76 6.41 -12.20 -16.48
CA THR A 76 6.22 -13.24 -17.52
C THR A 76 4.75 -13.54 -17.82
N LYS A 77 3.83 -13.16 -16.96
CA LYS A 77 2.40 -13.43 -17.05
C LYS A 77 1.62 -12.23 -17.55
N GLU A 78 0.48 -12.51 -18.15
CA GLU A 78 -0.48 -11.48 -18.56
C GLU A 78 -1.80 -11.71 -17.82
N PHE A 79 -2.33 -10.66 -17.21
CA PHE A 79 -3.71 -10.62 -16.78
C PHE A 79 -4.55 -10.09 -17.93
N LYS A 80 -5.50 -10.90 -18.40
CA LYS A 80 -6.43 -10.51 -19.47
C LYS A 80 -7.72 -9.99 -18.87
N SER A 81 -8.21 -8.88 -19.42
CA SER A 81 -9.54 -8.38 -19.07
C SER A 81 -10.61 -9.45 -19.31
N MET A 82 -11.57 -9.51 -18.43
CA MET A 82 -12.70 -10.46 -18.45
C MET A 82 -14.01 -9.70 -18.64
N ASP A 83 -15.08 -10.41 -19.03
CA ASP A 83 -16.41 -9.85 -18.84
C ASP A 83 -16.67 -9.57 -17.36
N TRP A 84 -17.60 -8.64 -17.08
CA TRP A 84 -17.84 -8.17 -15.71
C TRP A 84 -18.29 -9.27 -14.75
N ASN A 85 -19.08 -10.23 -15.21
CA ASN A 85 -19.55 -11.30 -14.33
C ASN A 85 -18.41 -12.27 -14.00
N ALA A 86 -17.53 -12.56 -14.96
CA ALA A 86 -16.35 -13.39 -14.72
C ALA A 86 -15.38 -12.68 -13.76
N TYR A 87 -15.15 -11.38 -13.93
CA TYR A 87 -14.29 -10.61 -13.04
C TYR A 87 -14.85 -10.52 -11.60
N LYS A 88 -16.16 -10.28 -11.46
CA LYS A 88 -16.84 -10.31 -10.18
C LYS A 88 -16.69 -11.67 -9.47
N LYS A 89 -16.86 -12.77 -10.20
CA LYS A 89 -16.64 -14.12 -9.66
C LYS A 89 -15.19 -14.39 -9.27
N TRP A 90 -14.24 -13.86 -10.05
CA TRP A 90 -12.82 -13.94 -9.72
C TRP A 90 -12.50 -13.15 -8.45
N MET A 91 -13.04 -11.96 -8.30
CA MET A 91 -12.89 -11.13 -7.11
C MET A 91 -13.52 -11.80 -5.87
N ASP A 92 -14.72 -12.33 -6.00
CA ASP A 92 -15.45 -12.99 -4.92
C ASP A 92 -14.66 -14.17 -4.32
N LYS A 93 -13.94 -14.93 -5.16
CA LYS A 93 -13.13 -16.07 -4.70
C LYS A 93 -12.03 -15.69 -3.73
N TRP A 94 -11.22 -14.68 -4.05
CA TRP A 94 -10.14 -14.29 -3.15
C TRP A 94 -10.65 -13.46 -1.96
N LEU A 95 -11.75 -12.71 -2.11
CA LEU A 95 -12.36 -11.98 -0.99
C LEU A 95 -12.90 -12.92 0.08
N ALA A 96 -13.50 -14.06 -0.29
CA ALA A 96 -13.94 -15.07 0.67
C ALA A 96 -12.76 -15.61 1.50
N GLU A 97 -11.61 -15.88 0.88
CA GLU A 97 -10.41 -16.37 1.58
C GLU A 97 -9.75 -15.27 2.44
N VAL A 98 -9.73 -14.02 1.95
CA VAL A 98 -9.27 -12.88 2.73
C VAL A 98 -10.15 -12.67 3.97
N PHE A 99 -11.47 -12.85 3.86
CA PHE A 99 -12.38 -12.79 5.00
C PHE A 99 -12.03 -13.82 6.08
N ILE A 100 -11.67 -15.05 5.68
CA ILE A 100 -11.23 -16.09 6.60
C ILE A 100 -9.91 -15.71 7.28
N SER A 101 -8.99 -15.14 6.52
CA SER A 101 -7.64 -14.77 6.98
C SER A 101 -7.62 -13.57 7.95
N LEU A 102 -8.60 -12.68 7.84
CA LEU A 102 -8.69 -11.44 8.62
C LEU A 102 -9.28 -11.70 10.00
N LYS A 103 -8.66 -11.15 11.06
CA LYS A 103 -9.18 -11.19 12.43
C LYS A 103 -10.58 -10.56 12.54
N PRO A 104 -11.39 -10.90 13.57
CA PRO A 104 -12.74 -10.33 13.73
C PRO A 104 -12.80 -8.80 13.76
N ASN A 105 -11.79 -8.15 14.34
CA ASN A 105 -11.64 -6.69 14.38
C ASN A 105 -10.74 -6.12 13.27
N GLY A 106 -10.41 -6.94 12.27
CA GLY A 106 -9.46 -6.57 11.22
C GLY A 106 -10.04 -5.66 10.16
N THR A 107 -9.14 -4.99 9.48
CA THR A 107 -9.41 -3.99 8.43
C THR A 107 -8.93 -4.47 7.06
N LEU A 108 -9.70 -4.14 6.02
CA LEU A 108 -9.37 -4.42 4.63
C LEU A 108 -9.36 -3.13 3.81
N TYR A 109 -8.27 -2.88 3.08
CA TYR A 109 -8.21 -1.86 2.03
C TYR A 109 -8.04 -2.52 0.67
N ILE A 110 -8.84 -2.07 -0.32
CA ILE A 110 -8.78 -2.55 -1.71
C ILE A 110 -8.51 -1.39 -2.62
N CYS A 111 -7.36 -1.40 -3.31
CA CYS A 111 -7.03 -0.43 -4.35
C CYS A 111 -7.73 -0.78 -5.67
N SER A 112 -8.10 0.22 -6.46
CA SER A 112 -8.73 0.03 -7.77
C SER A 112 -8.59 1.26 -8.66
N ASP A 113 -8.68 1.05 -9.99
CA ASP A 113 -8.97 2.12 -10.92
C ASP A 113 -10.47 2.49 -10.86
N TRP A 114 -10.83 3.62 -11.48
CA TRP A 114 -12.19 4.13 -11.47
C TRP A 114 -13.23 3.14 -12.00
N ASN A 115 -12.85 2.30 -12.99
CA ASN A 115 -13.77 1.36 -13.63
C ASN A 115 -13.98 0.11 -12.76
N THR A 116 -12.91 -0.50 -12.29
CA THR A 116 -12.96 -1.66 -11.37
C THR A 116 -13.62 -1.27 -10.04
N SER A 117 -13.47 -0.02 -9.60
CA SER A 117 -14.05 0.56 -8.40
C SER A 117 -15.58 0.36 -8.29
N ILE A 118 -16.28 0.33 -9.43
CA ILE A 118 -17.74 0.18 -9.48
C ILE A 118 -18.20 -1.17 -8.91
N ALA A 119 -17.40 -2.23 -9.07
CA ALA A 119 -17.76 -3.58 -8.64
C ALA A 119 -17.43 -3.88 -7.17
N ILE A 120 -16.47 -3.16 -6.58
CA ILE A 120 -15.93 -3.49 -5.26
C ILE A 120 -16.97 -3.46 -4.14
N PRO A 121 -17.80 -2.39 -3.97
CA PRO A 121 -18.78 -2.34 -2.90
C PRO A 121 -19.81 -3.46 -2.95
N GLU A 122 -20.22 -3.85 -4.17
CA GLU A 122 -21.19 -4.93 -4.36
C GLU A 122 -20.65 -6.29 -3.89
N ILE A 123 -19.38 -6.55 -4.18
CA ILE A 123 -18.80 -7.89 -3.93
C ILE A 123 -18.21 -7.96 -2.53
N ALA A 124 -17.39 -6.98 -2.13
CA ALA A 124 -16.78 -6.95 -0.81
C ALA A 124 -17.85 -6.75 0.29
N GLY A 125 -18.93 -6.03 0.01
CA GLY A 125 -20.05 -5.82 0.93
C GLY A 125 -20.81 -7.09 1.31
N LYS A 126 -20.57 -8.24 0.65
CA LYS A 126 -21.09 -9.55 1.07
C LYS A 126 -20.41 -10.05 2.34
N TYR A 127 -19.18 -9.64 2.57
CA TYR A 127 -18.29 -10.13 3.62
C TYR A 127 -17.96 -9.08 4.66
N PHE A 128 -17.87 -7.81 4.26
CA PHE A 128 -17.27 -6.72 5.03
C PHE A 128 -18.23 -5.53 5.16
N LEU A 129 -18.04 -4.76 6.21
CA LEU A 129 -18.74 -3.49 6.43
C LEU A 129 -17.98 -2.37 5.71
N LEU A 130 -18.62 -1.72 4.75
CA LEU A 130 -18.05 -0.55 4.07
C LEU A 130 -17.98 0.63 5.03
N LYS A 131 -16.81 1.26 5.15
CA LYS A 131 -16.57 2.45 5.96
C LYS A 131 -16.38 3.71 5.15
N ASN A 132 -15.54 3.66 4.11
CA ASN A 132 -15.23 4.84 3.31
C ASN A 132 -14.67 4.45 1.93
N ARG A 133 -14.63 5.45 1.03
CA ARG A 133 -13.84 5.41 -0.19
C ARG A 133 -12.87 6.58 -0.15
N ILE A 134 -11.58 6.28 -0.28
CA ILE A 134 -10.50 7.25 -0.40
C ILE A 134 -10.16 7.38 -1.88
N THR A 135 -10.12 8.59 -2.41
CA THR A 135 -9.65 8.85 -3.77
C THR A 135 -8.24 9.43 -3.70
N TRP A 136 -7.29 8.72 -4.30
CA TRP A 136 -5.91 9.18 -4.44
C TRP A 136 -5.69 9.83 -5.80
N GLU A 137 -5.27 11.09 -5.81
CA GLU A 137 -4.85 11.79 -7.01
C GLU A 137 -3.46 11.34 -7.45
N ARG A 138 -3.38 10.75 -8.63
CA ARG A 138 -2.12 10.42 -9.30
C ARG A 138 -1.71 11.56 -10.21
N GLU A 139 -0.51 12.11 -10.05
CA GLU A 139 -0.01 13.21 -10.90
C GLU A 139 0.06 12.87 -12.39
N LYS A 140 0.24 11.57 -12.71
CA LYS A 140 0.40 11.08 -14.07
C LYS A 140 -0.81 10.26 -14.50
N GLY A 141 -1.38 10.63 -15.62
CA GLY A 141 -2.42 9.85 -16.29
C GLY A 141 -2.23 9.97 -17.80
N ARG A 142 -2.74 8.98 -18.54
CA ARG A 142 -2.78 9.06 -20.01
C ARG A 142 -4.06 9.74 -20.43
N SER A 143 -3.95 10.70 -21.34
CA SER A 143 -5.08 11.28 -22.05
C SER A 143 -5.45 10.37 -23.23
N SER A 144 -6.75 10.21 -23.48
CA SER A 144 -7.27 9.78 -24.77
C SER A 144 -7.81 10.99 -25.50
N GLY A 145 -7.67 11.06 -26.81
CA GLY A 145 -8.08 12.25 -27.60
C GLY A 145 -9.57 12.62 -27.47
N ASN A 146 -10.41 11.72 -26.97
CA ASN A 146 -11.86 11.83 -26.87
C ASN A 146 -12.43 11.60 -25.46
N ASN A 147 -11.59 11.60 -24.42
CA ASN A 147 -12.04 11.42 -23.04
C ASN A 147 -11.14 12.17 -22.05
N TRP A 148 -11.64 12.38 -20.83
CA TRP A 148 -10.90 12.98 -19.73
C TRP A 148 -9.70 12.16 -19.33
N LYS A 149 -8.60 12.83 -18.96
CA LYS A 149 -7.40 12.19 -18.43
C LYS A 149 -7.71 11.54 -17.08
N ASN A 150 -7.51 10.22 -17.00
CA ASN A 150 -7.63 9.52 -15.72
C ASN A 150 -6.39 9.81 -14.85
N CYS A 151 -6.58 10.49 -13.74
CA CYS A 151 -5.52 10.85 -12.79
C CYS A 151 -5.81 10.39 -11.36
N MET A 152 -6.74 9.44 -11.16
CA MET A 152 -7.10 8.97 -9.82
C MET A 152 -7.15 7.45 -9.72
N GLU A 153 -6.98 6.96 -8.50
CA GLU A 153 -7.31 5.60 -8.06
C GLU A 153 -8.14 5.68 -6.78
N ASP A 154 -9.01 4.70 -6.57
CA ASP A 154 -9.79 4.57 -5.36
C ASP A 154 -9.18 3.53 -4.42
N ILE A 155 -9.31 3.76 -3.11
CA ILE A 155 -8.97 2.83 -2.05
C ILE A 155 -10.21 2.66 -1.19
N TRP A 156 -10.80 1.47 -1.26
CA TRP A 156 -11.99 1.14 -0.52
C TRP A 156 -11.64 0.64 0.87
N PHE A 157 -12.21 1.26 1.90
CA PHE A 157 -12.01 0.95 3.30
C PHE A 157 -13.17 0.12 3.84
N PHE A 158 -12.85 -1.10 4.26
CA PHE A 158 -13.79 -2.04 4.87
C PHE A 158 -13.27 -2.54 6.21
N THR A 159 -14.19 -3.02 7.06
CA THR A 159 -13.87 -3.72 8.31
C THR A 159 -14.65 -5.03 8.41
N LYS A 160 -14.10 -6.03 9.12
CA LYS A 160 -14.78 -7.31 9.32
C LYS A 160 -15.95 -7.18 10.30
N SER A 161 -15.88 -6.24 11.26
CA SER A 161 -16.93 -5.95 12.23
C SER A 161 -17.07 -4.45 12.50
N ALA A 162 -17.97 -4.09 13.42
CA ALA A 162 -18.14 -2.70 13.87
C ALA A 162 -16.98 -2.22 14.74
N GLU A 163 -16.29 -3.13 15.42
CA GLU A 163 -15.12 -2.87 16.24
C GLU A 163 -13.86 -3.06 15.42
N TYR A 164 -13.04 -2.01 15.30
CA TYR A 164 -11.81 -2.01 14.49
C TYR A 164 -10.83 -0.95 14.99
N THR A 165 -9.56 -1.11 14.64
CA THR A 165 -8.53 -0.13 14.94
C THR A 165 -8.57 1.02 13.94
N PHE A 166 -8.62 2.28 14.44
CA PHE A 166 -8.42 3.48 13.62
C PHE A 166 -7.67 4.57 14.40
N ASN A 167 -6.39 4.72 14.13
CA ASN A 167 -5.46 5.64 14.81
C ASN A 167 -5.39 6.97 14.07
N LEU A 168 -6.38 7.85 14.26
CA LEU A 168 -6.47 9.14 13.54
C LEU A 168 -5.23 10.02 13.79
N ASP A 169 -4.71 10.02 14.99
CA ASP A 169 -3.55 10.87 15.37
C ASP A 169 -2.25 10.43 14.68
N ALA A 170 -2.11 9.15 14.35
CA ALA A 170 -0.94 8.61 13.65
C ALA A 170 -0.88 8.98 12.15
N VAL A 171 -1.94 9.56 11.61
CA VAL A 171 -2.04 9.90 10.18
C VAL A 171 -2.29 11.38 9.91
N LYS A 172 -2.09 12.23 10.92
CA LYS A 172 -2.20 13.68 10.76
C LYS A 172 -1.26 14.20 9.67
N LEU A 173 -1.75 15.19 8.95
CA LEU A 173 -1.05 15.87 7.87
C LEU A 173 -0.60 17.24 8.34
N LYS A 174 0.69 17.53 8.23
CA LYS A 174 1.27 18.83 8.51
C LYS A 174 0.93 19.78 7.35
N ARG A 175 0.26 20.87 7.67
CA ARG A 175 -0.17 21.87 6.68
C ARG A 175 0.31 23.26 7.07
N PRO A 176 0.88 24.05 6.14
CA PRO A 176 1.23 25.43 6.41
C PRO A 176 -0.01 26.27 6.73
N VAL A 177 0.12 27.24 7.61
CA VAL A 177 -0.93 28.15 8.01
C VAL A 177 -0.72 29.51 7.34
N LEU A 178 -1.62 29.87 6.43
CA LEU A 178 -1.56 31.15 5.73
C LEU A 178 -2.16 32.30 6.52
N ALA A 179 -3.18 32.01 7.37
CA ALA A 179 -3.84 33.00 8.23
C ALA A 179 -3.89 32.45 9.67
N PRO A 180 -2.90 32.75 10.51
CA PRO A 180 -2.84 32.27 11.87
C PRO A 180 -3.82 33.05 12.78
N TYR A 181 -4.82 32.35 13.32
CA TYR A 181 -5.72 32.89 14.32
C TYR A 181 -5.15 32.74 15.72
N LYS A 182 -5.40 33.76 16.56
CA LYS A 182 -5.14 33.73 17.99
C LYS A 182 -6.44 33.98 18.74
N ASP A 183 -6.53 33.48 19.95
CA ASP A 183 -7.62 33.81 20.86
C ASP A 183 -7.46 35.24 21.46
N ASP A 184 -8.41 35.66 22.30
CA ASP A 184 -8.42 36.99 22.89
C ASP A 184 -7.22 37.23 23.83
N ASN A 185 -6.51 36.17 24.24
CA ASN A 185 -5.31 36.21 25.07
C ASN A 185 -4.02 36.15 24.25
N GLY A 186 -4.12 36.11 22.92
CA GLY A 186 -2.97 36.02 22.00
C GLY A 186 -2.41 34.60 21.82
N VAL A 187 -3.07 33.56 22.35
CA VAL A 187 -2.64 32.17 22.22
C VAL A 187 -3.02 31.62 20.85
N PRO A 188 -2.12 30.88 20.15
CA PRO A 188 -2.43 30.20 18.91
C PRO A 188 -3.64 29.27 19.03
N LYS A 189 -4.63 29.42 18.17
CA LYS A 189 -5.90 28.69 18.30
C LYS A 189 -5.85 27.24 17.82
N ASP A 190 -5.02 26.90 16.84
CA ASP A 190 -4.90 25.53 16.28
C ASP A 190 -3.66 25.37 15.40
N TRP A 191 -2.63 26.18 15.66
CA TRP A 191 -1.38 26.15 14.92
C TRP A 191 -0.17 26.20 15.84
N GLN A 192 1.00 25.79 15.32
CA GLN A 192 2.29 25.77 16.00
C GLN A 192 3.31 26.49 15.11
N GLU A 193 4.40 26.96 15.71
CA GLU A 193 5.57 27.44 14.98
C GLU A 193 6.56 26.29 14.77
N GLU A 194 7.33 26.33 13.68
CA GLU A 194 8.46 25.41 13.50
C GLU A 194 9.51 25.69 14.55
N ASP A 195 10.20 24.65 15.01
CA ASP A 195 11.29 24.75 15.98
C ASP A 195 12.60 25.26 15.35
N ASP A 196 12.52 25.82 14.16
CA ASP A 196 13.64 26.44 13.43
C ASP A 196 13.48 27.97 13.37
N ASP A 197 14.53 28.66 12.93
CA ASP A 197 14.54 30.14 12.82
C ASP A 197 13.65 30.70 11.67
N SER A 198 12.88 29.85 10.99
CA SER A 198 12.04 30.27 9.86
C SER A 198 10.80 31.06 10.26
N GLY A 199 10.29 30.86 11.50
CA GLY A 199 9.01 31.40 11.96
C GLY A 199 7.80 30.85 11.17
N ALA A 200 7.98 29.77 10.46
CA ALA A 200 6.91 29.12 9.69
C ALA A 200 5.84 28.55 10.63
N LYS A 201 4.59 28.67 10.24
CA LYS A 201 3.43 28.22 11.03
C LYS A 201 2.75 27.06 10.36
N PHE A 202 2.44 26.03 11.14
CA PHE A 202 1.76 24.84 10.66
C PHE A 202 0.63 24.40 11.61
N ARG A 203 -0.26 23.57 11.08
CA ARG A 203 -1.24 22.82 11.88
C ARG A 203 -1.23 21.36 11.50
N LEU A 204 -1.53 20.51 12.46
CA LEU A 204 -1.75 19.09 12.25
C LEU A 204 -3.25 18.83 12.02
N THR A 205 -3.62 18.40 10.82
CA THR A 205 -5.01 18.17 10.44
C THR A 205 -5.28 16.70 10.14
N ALA A 206 -6.47 16.22 10.49
CA ALA A 206 -6.92 14.92 10.04
C ALA A 206 -6.95 14.88 8.49
N PRO A 207 -6.44 13.80 7.86
CA PRO A 207 -6.54 13.66 6.40
C PRO A 207 -7.99 13.48 5.97
N SER A 208 -8.35 14.09 4.85
CA SER A 208 -9.63 13.83 4.18
C SER A 208 -9.55 12.50 3.41
N ASN A 209 -10.67 12.07 2.84
CA ASN A 209 -10.72 10.94 1.92
C ASN A 209 -10.34 11.32 0.45
N LEU A 210 -9.83 12.51 0.22
CA LEU A 210 -9.20 12.93 -1.03
C LEU A 210 -7.71 13.18 -0.76
N TRP A 211 -6.85 12.30 -1.29
CA TRP A 211 -5.40 12.35 -1.09
C TRP A 211 -4.69 12.96 -2.31
N THR A 212 -4.20 14.16 -2.14
CA THR A 212 -3.45 14.91 -3.15
C THR A 212 -1.97 15.08 -2.80
N ASP A 213 -1.55 14.55 -1.65
CA ASP A 213 -0.23 14.72 -1.06
C ASP A 213 0.76 13.58 -1.39
N ILE A 214 0.38 12.61 -2.24
CA ILE A 214 1.17 11.41 -2.51
C ILE A 214 1.54 11.33 -3.98
N SER A 215 2.85 11.33 -4.28
CA SER A 215 3.38 11.10 -5.63
C SER A 215 3.51 9.61 -5.94
N ILE A 216 3.35 9.23 -7.20
CA ILE A 216 3.73 7.88 -7.65
C ILE A 216 5.25 7.73 -7.58
N PRO A 217 5.78 6.51 -7.32
CA PRO A 217 7.21 6.29 -7.37
C PRO A 217 7.80 6.61 -8.74
N PHE A 218 8.97 7.26 -8.75
CA PHE A 218 9.69 7.58 -9.98
C PHE A 218 11.20 7.41 -9.77
N TRP A 219 11.96 7.39 -10.85
CA TRP A 219 13.35 6.96 -10.92
C TRP A 219 14.33 7.60 -9.91
N SER A 220 14.05 8.79 -9.38
CA SER A 220 14.90 9.43 -8.34
C SER A 220 14.46 9.10 -6.90
N MET A 221 13.40 8.35 -6.69
CA MET A 221 12.95 7.89 -5.36
C MET A 221 13.62 6.58 -4.99
N ALA A 222 14.07 6.46 -3.74
CA ALA A 222 14.81 5.28 -3.25
C ALA A 222 13.94 4.00 -3.21
N GLU A 223 12.61 4.16 -3.17
CA GLU A 223 11.65 3.06 -3.18
C GLU A 223 11.34 2.51 -4.59
N ASN A 224 11.69 3.26 -5.65
CA ASN A 224 11.27 2.94 -7.01
C ASN A 224 11.85 1.61 -7.52
N THR A 225 11.02 0.84 -8.23
CA THR A 225 11.39 -0.41 -8.92
C THR A 225 10.85 -0.42 -10.35
N PRO A 226 11.24 -1.37 -11.20
CA PRO A 226 10.67 -1.54 -12.53
C PRO A 226 9.20 -2.04 -12.53
N HIS A 227 8.61 -2.35 -11.37
CA HIS A 227 7.23 -2.84 -11.28
C HIS A 227 6.25 -1.79 -11.86
N PRO A 228 5.39 -2.16 -12.83
CA PRO A 228 4.64 -1.20 -13.64
C PRO A 228 3.49 -0.48 -12.91
N THR A 229 3.12 -0.95 -11.72
CA THR A 229 2.01 -0.41 -10.91
C THR A 229 2.37 -0.34 -9.43
N GLN A 230 3.64 -0.17 -9.12
CA GLN A 230 4.09 -0.06 -7.73
C GLN A 230 3.33 1.06 -7.00
N LYS A 231 2.75 0.73 -5.84
CA LYS A 231 2.17 1.72 -4.94
C LYS A 231 3.27 2.44 -4.15
N PRO A 232 3.09 3.74 -3.83
CA PRO A 232 4.04 4.48 -2.99
C PRO A 232 4.05 3.97 -1.54
N GLU A 233 5.22 3.93 -0.91
CA GLU A 233 5.33 3.58 0.52
C GLU A 233 4.53 4.55 1.41
N LYS A 234 4.50 5.85 1.07
CA LYS A 234 3.70 6.85 1.79
C LYS A 234 2.20 6.53 1.81
N LEU A 235 1.65 6.02 0.71
CA LEU A 235 0.25 5.61 0.63
C LEU A 235 -0.02 4.45 1.58
N ILE A 236 0.81 3.42 1.50
CA ILE A 236 0.69 2.22 2.31
C ILE A 236 0.93 2.55 3.80
N ALA A 237 1.86 3.45 4.12
CA ALA A 237 2.12 3.89 5.48
C ALA A 237 0.89 4.54 6.13
N LYS A 238 0.15 5.39 5.39
CA LYS A 238 -1.11 5.96 5.89
C LYS A 238 -2.12 4.87 6.25
N LEU A 239 -2.27 3.85 5.42
CA LEU A 239 -3.21 2.74 5.67
C LEU A 239 -2.78 1.91 6.88
N ILE A 240 -1.49 1.56 6.96
CA ILE A 240 -0.93 0.76 8.06
C ILE A 240 -1.04 1.51 9.38
N LEU A 241 -0.61 2.76 9.44
CA LEU A 241 -0.65 3.56 10.67
C LEU A 241 -2.08 3.81 11.15
N ALA A 242 -3.02 4.07 10.22
CA ALA A 242 -4.43 4.25 10.57
C ALA A 242 -5.06 2.99 11.16
N SER A 243 -4.74 1.80 10.64
CA SER A 243 -5.55 0.60 10.89
C SER A 243 -4.76 -0.58 11.46
N SER A 244 -3.62 -0.32 12.08
CA SER A 244 -2.84 -1.31 12.82
C SER A 244 -2.00 -0.68 13.91
N ASN A 245 -1.60 -1.49 14.89
CA ASN A 245 -0.66 -1.14 15.95
C ASN A 245 0.70 -1.80 15.69
N GLU A 246 1.74 -1.37 16.41
CA GLU A 246 3.04 -2.01 16.38
C GLU A 246 2.92 -3.49 16.80
N GLY A 247 3.58 -4.40 16.08
CA GLY A 247 3.47 -5.84 16.28
C GLY A 247 2.27 -6.52 15.61
N ASP A 248 1.29 -5.77 15.07
CA ASP A 248 0.18 -6.33 14.30
C ASP A 248 0.65 -6.93 12.97
N VAL A 249 -0.14 -7.84 12.39
CA VAL A 249 0.16 -8.53 11.14
C VAL A 249 -0.53 -7.86 9.96
N VAL A 250 0.25 -7.39 8.99
CA VAL A 250 -0.22 -6.84 7.71
C VAL A 250 -0.09 -7.89 6.62
N PHE A 251 -1.18 -8.17 5.92
CA PHE A 251 -1.22 -9.18 4.86
C PHE A 251 -1.52 -8.55 3.49
N ASP A 252 -0.78 -8.99 2.47
CA ASP A 252 -1.00 -8.60 1.07
C ASP A 252 -0.99 -9.83 0.17
N PRO A 253 -2.16 -10.28 -0.32
CA PRO A 253 -2.25 -11.46 -1.19
C PRO A 253 -1.82 -11.20 -2.65
N PHE A 254 -1.49 -9.95 -3.04
CA PHE A 254 -1.03 -9.56 -4.38
C PHE A 254 0.17 -8.62 -4.27
N LEU A 255 1.24 -9.09 -3.62
CA LEU A 255 2.33 -8.29 -3.07
C LEU A 255 3.09 -7.44 -4.11
N GLY A 256 3.21 -7.91 -5.36
CA GLY A 256 4.01 -7.24 -6.38
C GLY A 256 5.46 -7.04 -5.93
N SER A 257 6.00 -5.83 -6.09
CA SER A 257 7.37 -5.48 -5.68
C SER A 257 7.54 -5.25 -4.17
N GLY A 258 6.58 -5.65 -3.32
CA GLY A 258 6.74 -5.71 -1.86
C GLY A 258 6.41 -4.44 -1.09
N THR A 259 5.74 -3.44 -1.66
CA THR A 259 5.54 -2.17 -0.96
C THR A 259 4.84 -2.34 0.38
N THR A 260 3.79 -3.18 0.46
CA THR A 260 3.06 -3.44 1.71
C THR A 260 3.95 -4.06 2.78
N SER A 261 4.67 -5.14 2.46
CA SER A 261 5.56 -5.83 3.41
C SER A 261 6.72 -4.94 3.87
N VAL A 262 7.34 -4.21 2.93
CA VAL A 262 8.43 -3.27 3.22
C VAL A 262 7.98 -2.16 4.17
N THR A 263 6.82 -1.56 3.89
CA THR A 263 6.29 -0.49 4.73
C THR A 263 5.87 -1.00 6.11
N ALA A 264 5.27 -2.21 6.19
CA ALA A 264 4.94 -2.86 7.45
C ALA A 264 6.21 -3.06 8.30
N LYS A 265 7.28 -3.63 7.71
CA LYS A 265 8.57 -3.82 8.39
C LYS A 265 9.20 -2.50 8.86
N LYS A 266 9.17 -1.45 8.03
CA LYS A 266 9.67 -0.11 8.41
C LYS A 266 8.94 0.48 9.60
N LEU A 267 7.65 0.19 9.73
CA LEU A 267 6.76 0.70 10.77
C LEU A 267 6.60 -0.25 11.98
N GLY A 268 7.41 -1.31 12.09
CA GLY A 268 7.39 -2.22 13.24
C GLY A 268 6.20 -3.19 13.28
N ARG A 269 5.59 -3.47 12.12
CA ARG A 269 4.54 -4.49 11.97
C ARG A 269 5.13 -5.76 11.39
N HIS A 270 4.54 -6.91 11.73
CA HIS A 270 4.77 -8.14 10.99
C HIS A 270 4.09 -8.09 9.63
N PHE A 271 4.58 -8.87 8.70
CA PHE A 271 4.01 -8.95 7.35
C PHE A 271 3.87 -10.38 6.85
N VAL A 272 2.93 -10.58 5.94
CA VAL A 272 2.79 -11.77 5.09
C VAL A 272 2.47 -11.28 3.70
N GLY A 273 3.19 -11.73 2.69
CA GLY A 273 2.94 -11.32 1.30
C GLY A 273 2.96 -12.50 0.35
N ILE A 274 2.05 -12.53 -0.64
CA ILE A 274 2.01 -13.55 -1.68
C ILE A 274 2.32 -12.91 -3.03
N GLU A 275 3.28 -13.48 -3.76
CA GLU A 275 3.62 -13.06 -5.12
C GLU A 275 4.01 -14.28 -5.96
N ARG A 276 3.54 -14.34 -7.20
CA ARG A 276 3.79 -15.47 -8.10
C ARG A 276 4.94 -15.25 -9.06
N GLU A 277 5.29 -14.00 -9.38
CA GLU A 277 6.34 -13.67 -10.32
C GLU A 277 7.70 -13.60 -9.62
N LYS A 278 8.64 -14.46 -10.04
CA LYS A 278 9.97 -14.60 -9.43
C LYS A 278 10.71 -13.27 -9.31
N GLU A 279 10.66 -12.44 -10.36
CA GLU A 279 11.32 -11.14 -10.38
C GLU A 279 10.75 -10.19 -9.32
N TYR A 280 9.42 -10.19 -9.12
CA TYR A 280 8.77 -9.34 -8.12
C TYR A 280 9.01 -9.85 -6.70
N VAL A 281 9.00 -11.17 -6.50
CA VAL A 281 9.46 -11.78 -5.23
C VAL A 281 10.87 -11.33 -4.89
N ALA A 282 11.80 -11.41 -5.84
CA ALA A 282 13.18 -11.01 -5.62
C ALA A 282 13.32 -9.48 -5.34
N LEU A 283 12.53 -8.64 -6.02
CA LEU A 283 12.47 -7.20 -5.73
C LEU A 283 11.95 -6.93 -4.32
N ALA A 284 10.88 -7.63 -3.90
CA ALA A 284 10.33 -7.52 -2.56
C ALA A 284 11.37 -7.88 -1.50
N GLU A 285 12.05 -9.02 -1.65
CA GLU A 285 13.08 -9.48 -0.72
C GLU A 285 14.30 -8.54 -0.66
N LYS A 286 14.74 -7.99 -1.81
CA LYS A 286 15.82 -6.99 -1.84
C LYS A 286 15.42 -5.71 -1.10
N ARG A 287 14.18 -5.26 -1.26
CA ARG A 287 13.64 -4.10 -0.53
C ARG A 287 13.48 -4.38 0.96
N LEU A 288 13.06 -5.59 1.35
CA LEU A 288 12.96 -6.02 2.74
C LEU A 288 14.32 -6.06 3.44
N GLU A 289 15.39 -6.49 2.74
CA GLU A 289 16.76 -6.41 3.25
C GLU A 289 17.18 -4.95 3.48
N LYS A 290 16.92 -4.06 2.52
CA LYS A 290 17.21 -2.61 2.70
C LYS A 290 16.45 -2.00 3.86
N ALA A 291 15.20 -2.43 4.09
CA ALA A 291 14.38 -1.95 5.20
C ALA A 291 14.87 -2.39 6.59
N GLU A 292 15.90 -3.22 6.70
CA GLU A 292 16.58 -3.54 7.98
C GLU A 292 17.36 -2.34 8.52
N THR A 293 17.99 -1.60 7.63
CA THR A 293 18.85 -0.47 7.98
C THR A 293 18.23 0.89 7.65
N ASP A 294 17.37 0.98 6.63
CA ASP A 294 16.72 2.21 6.22
C ASP A 294 15.19 2.13 6.49
N LYS A 295 14.76 2.76 7.57
CA LYS A 295 13.36 2.87 7.97
C LYS A 295 12.65 4.10 7.39
N SER A 296 13.35 4.94 6.64
CA SER A 296 12.78 6.17 6.10
C SER A 296 11.64 5.90 5.11
N ILE A 297 10.59 6.71 5.19
CA ILE A 297 9.47 6.70 4.23
C ILE A 297 9.35 8.13 3.70
N GLN A 298 9.48 8.30 2.40
CA GLN A 298 9.45 9.61 1.79
C GLN A 298 8.14 10.35 2.07
N GLY A 299 8.22 11.57 2.63
CA GLY A 299 7.06 12.38 3.00
C GLY A 299 6.37 11.94 4.29
N TYR A 300 7.03 11.12 5.12
CA TYR A 300 6.64 10.80 6.49
C TYR A 300 7.88 10.93 7.38
N GLU A 301 7.85 11.83 8.33
CA GLU A 301 8.96 12.18 9.20
C GLU A 301 8.43 12.63 10.56
N ASP A 302 9.09 12.27 11.63
CA ASP A 302 8.73 12.64 13.03
C ASP A 302 7.25 12.36 13.39
N GLY A 303 6.71 11.25 12.85
CA GLY A 303 5.34 10.84 13.12
C GLY A 303 4.26 11.61 12.34
N VAL A 304 4.61 12.48 11.40
CA VAL A 304 3.66 13.28 10.63
C VAL A 304 3.88 13.16 9.11
N PHE A 305 2.80 13.26 8.37
CA PHE A 305 2.85 13.29 6.90
C PHE A 305 3.00 14.72 6.39
N LYS A 306 3.95 14.92 5.46
CA LYS A 306 4.18 16.18 4.76
C LYS A 306 3.33 16.29 3.49
N LEU A 307 3.09 17.49 3.01
CA LEU A 307 2.50 17.72 1.70
C LEU A 307 3.43 17.21 0.57
N ARG A 308 2.92 17.14 -0.66
CA ARG A 308 3.63 16.58 -1.82
C ARG A 308 4.94 17.31 -2.15
N HIS A 309 4.97 18.61 -1.95
CA HIS A 309 6.08 19.49 -2.35
C HIS A 309 6.87 20.09 -1.18
N ASP A 310 6.56 19.69 0.04
CA ASP A 310 7.36 20.07 1.20
C ASP A 310 8.71 19.36 1.13
N LYS A 311 9.79 20.13 1.18
CA LYS A 311 11.18 19.64 1.17
C LYS A 311 11.62 19.24 2.56
#